data_3e42e65e8b2bea32beda9389a1024003
#
_entry.id   3e42e65e8b2bea32beda9389a1024003
#
_cell.length_a   1.000
_cell.length_b   1.000
_cell.length_c   1.000
_cell.angle_alpha   90.00
_cell.angle_beta   90.00
_cell.angle_gamma   90.00
#
_symmetry.space_group_name_H-M   'P 1'
#
loop_
_entity.id
_entity.type
_entity.pdbx_description
1 polymer ?
#
loop_
_entity_poly.entity_id
_entity_poly.type
_entity_poly.pdbx_seq_one_letter_code
_entity_poly.pdbx_strand_id
1 'polypeptide(L)'
;MLYNRAINIQIIRMNLGCHCMTSTKSTIDVIIDCFYGLVMKKDFKKLTVSEICEEANISRKTFYKYFKDKNDIVEQILIHDIIKPLNQLSDLYKNMDLPSTMVLDWQYQQFYKNRKFYERVSTFTGQNSFYEFIMKHST
;
A
#
# COMPACT_ATOMS: atom_id res chain seq x y z
N MET A 1 9.39 -20.41 -2.82
CA MET A 1 8.59 -20.75 -1.61
C MET A 1 8.58 -19.67 -0.52
N LEU A 2 9.60 -18.85 -0.35
CA LEU A 2 9.60 -17.73 0.61
C LEU A 2 8.71 -16.54 0.19
N TYR A 3 8.45 -16.36 -1.10
CA TYR A 3 7.63 -15.31 -1.68
C TYR A 3 6.13 -15.41 -1.31
N ASN A 4 5.62 -16.65 -1.19
CA ASN A 4 4.22 -16.90 -0.79
C ASN A 4 3.93 -16.59 0.69
N ARG A 5 4.95 -16.56 1.56
CA ARG A 5 4.75 -16.26 2.98
C ARG A 5 4.51 -14.79 3.25
N ALA A 6 5.20 -13.89 2.56
CA ALA A 6 5.01 -12.44 2.71
C ALA A 6 3.65 -11.99 2.17
N ILE A 7 3.23 -12.54 1.02
CA ILE A 7 1.92 -12.25 0.41
C ILE A 7 0.77 -12.80 1.26
N ASN A 8 0.92 -14.01 1.86
CA ASN A 8 -0.09 -14.58 2.74
C ASN A 8 -0.26 -13.80 4.06
N ILE A 9 0.81 -13.22 4.60
CA ILE A 9 0.73 -12.41 5.82
C ILE A 9 -0.07 -11.13 5.56
N GLN A 10 0.05 -10.54 4.37
CA GLN A 10 -0.67 -9.32 4.01
C GLN A 10 -2.16 -9.57 3.72
N ILE A 11 -2.49 -10.73 3.11
CA ILE A 11 -3.89 -11.16 2.90
C ILE A 11 -4.56 -11.48 4.23
N ILE A 12 -3.85 -12.08 5.18
CA ILE A 12 -4.35 -12.35 6.55
C ILE A 12 -4.56 -11.03 7.31
N ARG A 13 -3.72 -10.02 7.09
CA ARG A 13 -3.86 -8.68 7.69
C ARG A 13 -5.13 -7.95 7.24
N MET A 14 -5.60 -8.15 6.01
CA MET A 14 -6.79 -7.49 5.47
C MET A 14 -8.12 -8.10 5.94
N ASN A 15 -8.13 -9.36 6.41
CA ASN A 15 -9.35 -10.06 6.83
C ASN A 15 -9.61 -10.06 8.33
N LEU A 16 -8.63 -9.64 9.14
CA LEU A 16 -8.78 -9.54 10.59
C LEU A 16 -8.75 -8.06 10.97
N GLY A 17 -9.91 -7.51 11.22
CA GLY A 17 -10.04 -6.18 11.82
C GLY A 17 -9.09 -6.04 13.02
N CYS A 18 -8.49 -4.87 13.18
CA CYS A 18 -7.54 -4.48 14.22
C CYS A 18 -7.55 -5.40 15.44
N HIS A 19 -6.74 -6.45 15.46
CA HIS A 19 -6.45 -7.17 16.66
C HIS A 19 -4.93 -7.21 16.85
N CYS A 20 -4.51 -6.35 17.78
CA CYS A 20 -3.17 -6.29 18.32
C CYS A 20 -2.84 -7.62 18.99
N MET A 21 -1.95 -8.46 18.36
CA MET A 21 -1.22 -9.46 19.14
C MET A 21 0.09 -9.89 18.46
N THR A 22 1.19 -9.53 19.15
CA THR A 22 2.48 -10.21 19.28
C THR A 22 3.22 -10.63 18.02
N SER A 23 3.95 -9.70 17.47
CA SER A 23 5.28 -9.82 16.87
C SER A 23 5.74 -8.39 16.66
N THR A 24 7.00 -8.07 16.85
CA THR A 24 7.56 -6.72 16.78
C THR A 24 7.25 -6.04 15.44
N LYS A 25 6.01 -5.53 15.29
CA LYS A 25 5.63 -4.71 14.14
C LYS A 25 6.41 -3.42 14.20
N SER A 26 7.02 -3.03 13.08
CA SER A 26 7.66 -1.72 13.01
C SER A 26 6.60 -0.61 13.15
N THR A 27 7.00 0.57 13.59
CA THR A 27 6.11 1.73 13.68
C THR A 27 5.43 2.03 12.32
N ILE A 28 6.16 1.83 11.23
CA ILE A 28 5.65 1.98 9.86
C ILE A 28 4.50 1.01 9.60
N ASP A 29 4.66 -0.28 9.95
CA ASP A 29 3.61 -1.29 9.77
C ASP A 29 2.35 -0.94 10.55
N VAL A 30 2.50 -0.44 11.78
CA VAL A 30 1.37 0.00 12.61
C VAL A 30 0.62 1.16 11.95
N ILE A 31 1.35 2.15 11.46
CA ILE A 31 0.75 3.31 10.77
C ILE A 31 -0.02 2.85 9.52
N ILE A 32 0.57 1.98 8.70
CA ILE A 32 -0.05 1.46 7.48
C ILE A 32 -1.31 0.66 7.81
N ASP A 33 -1.27 -0.24 8.79
CA ASP A 33 -2.42 -1.05 9.19
C ASP A 33 -3.59 -0.17 9.70
N CYS A 34 -3.30 0.82 10.54
CA CYS A 34 -4.30 1.78 11.02
C CYS A 34 -4.87 2.62 9.87
N PHE A 35 -4.02 3.09 8.97
CA PHE A 35 -4.43 3.83 7.78
C PHE A 35 -5.37 3.02 6.89
N TYR A 36 -5.05 1.76 6.60
CA TYR A 36 -5.94 0.87 5.86
C TYR A 36 -7.32 0.76 6.52
N GLY A 37 -7.36 0.51 7.83
CA GLY A 37 -8.60 0.41 8.60
C GLY A 37 -9.45 1.69 8.51
N LEU A 38 -8.83 2.86 8.59
CA LEU A 38 -9.49 4.15 8.50
C LEU A 38 -10.02 4.44 7.09
N VAL A 39 -9.23 4.16 6.06
CA VAL A 39 -9.65 4.32 4.64
C VAL A 39 -10.86 3.44 4.32
N MET A 40 -10.95 2.26 4.90
CA MET A 40 -12.11 1.38 4.68
C MET A 40 -13.38 1.86 5.36
N LYS A 41 -13.28 2.67 6.43
CA LYS A 41 -14.41 3.17 7.21
C LYS A 41 -14.83 4.59 6.84
N LYS A 42 -13.89 5.42 6.36
CA LYS A 42 -14.07 6.85 6.15
C LYS A 42 -13.65 7.27 4.75
N ASP A 43 -14.24 8.36 4.25
CA ASP A 43 -13.80 9.00 3.01
C ASP A 43 -12.35 9.48 3.14
N PHE A 44 -11.50 9.08 2.20
CA PHE A 44 -10.09 9.45 2.18
C PHE A 44 -9.87 10.96 2.18
N LYS A 45 -10.73 11.73 1.51
CA LYS A 45 -10.64 13.20 1.49
C LYS A 45 -10.76 13.82 2.88
N LYS A 46 -11.62 13.25 3.72
CA LYS A 46 -11.91 13.73 5.08
C LYS A 46 -10.95 13.17 6.13
N LEU A 47 -10.16 12.16 5.78
CA LEU A 47 -9.19 11.56 6.69
C LEU A 47 -8.04 12.53 6.96
N THR A 48 -7.70 12.72 8.24
CA THR A 48 -6.63 13.60 8.70
C THR A 48 -5.45 12.83 9.28
N VAL A 49 -4.26 13.43 9.26
CA VAL A 49 -3.07 12.87 9.92
C VAL A 49 -3.29 12.70 11.43
N SER A 50 -4.08 13.59 12.05
CA SER A 50 -4.39 13.49 13.48
C SER A 50 -5.12 12.20 13.81
N GLU A 51 -6.14 11.84 13.02
CA GLU A 51 -6.91 10.62 13.22
C GLU A 51 -6.05 9.37 13.01
N ILE A 52 -5.11 9.42 12.04
CA ILE A 52 -4.16 8.32 11.83
C ILE A 52 -3.25 8.17 13.06
N CYS A 53 -2.76 9.29 13.61
CA CYS A 53 -1.92 9.27 14.81
C CYS A 53 -2.67 8.75 16.04
N GLU A 54 -3.92 9.15 16.22
CA GLU A 54 -4.78 8.68 17.31
C GLU A 54 -5.03 7.17 17.20
N GLU A 55 -5.42 6.68 16.03
CA GLU A 55 -5.65 5.25 15.79
C GLU A 55 -4.39 4.41 15.98
N ALA A 56 -3.23 4.93 15.54
CA ALA A 56 -1.94 4.26 15.69
C ALA A 56 -1.29 4.46 17.07
N ASN A 57 -1.90 5.26 17.95
CA ASN A 57 -1.37 5.64 19.26
C ASN A 57 0.06 6.18 19.19
N ILE A 58 0.31 7.12 18.29
CA ILE A 58 1.62 7.78 18.10
C ILE A 58 1.47 9.30 18.10
N SER A 59 2.58 9.99 18.36
CA SER A 59 2.63 11.44 18.21
C SER A 59 2.72 11.87 16.75
N ARG A 60 2.26 13.08 16.42
CA ARG A 60 2.47 13.68 15.09
C ARG A 60 3.95 13.76 14.72
N LYS A 61 4.82 14.06 15.70
CA LYS A 61 6.29 14.05 15.51
C LYS A 61 6.77 12.68 15.03
N THR A 62 6.27 11.61 15.62
CA THR A 62 6.58 10.24 15.21
C THR A 62 6.08 9.96 13.80
N PHE A 63 4.86 10.38 13.47
CA PHE A 63 4.30 10.24 12.13
C PHE A 63 5.20 10.89 11.07
N TYR A 64 5.56 12.17 11.27
CA TYR A 64 6.37 12.95 10.32
C TYR A 64 7.83 12.49 10.19
N LYS A 65 8.30 11.57 11.04
CA LYS A 65 9.59 10.87 10.81
C LYS A 65 9.53 9.88 9.66
N TYR A 66 8.34 9.33 9.36
CA TYR A 66 8.17 8.26 8.39
C TYR A 66 7.39 8.68 7.15
N PHE A 67 6.45 9.58 7.28
CA PHE A 67 5.55 10.02 6.21
C PHE A 67 5.38 11.53 6.21
N LYS A 68 5.34 12.13 5.02
CA LYS A 68 5.10 13.57 4.84
C LYS A 68 3.64 13.94 5.09
N ASP A 69 2.73 13.11 4.59
CA ASP A 69 1.29 13.26 4.71
C ASP A 69 0.58 11.92 4.45
N LYS A 70 -0.74 11.91 4.40
CA LYS A 70 -1.54 10.71 4.13
C LYS A 70 -1.37 10.18 2.70
N ASN A 71 -1.01 11.04 1.73
CA ASN A 71 -0.78 10.63 0.34
C ASN A 71 0.55 9.88 0.22
N ASP A 72 1.57 10.29 0.98
CA ASP A 72 2.85 9.58 1.07
C ASP A 72 2.67 8.15 1.58
N ILE A 73 1.71 7.90 2.50
CA ILE A 73 1.38 6.52 2.90
C ILE A 73 0.86 5.70 1.72
N VAL A 74 -0.06 6.26 0.91
CA VAL A 74 -0.59 5.59 -0.28
C VAL A 74 0.53 5.31 -1.28
N GLU A 75 1.41 6.28 -1.51
CA GLU A 75 2.56 6.16 -2.40
C GLU A 75 3.49 5.02 -1.96
N GLN A 76 3.82 4.95 -0.67
CA GLN A 76 4.67 3.90 -0.13
C GLN A 76 4.03 2.51 -0.19
N ILE A 77 2.73 2.41 0.04
CA ILE A 77 1.98 1.17 -0.14
C ILE A 77 2.07 0.70 -1.60
N LEU A 78 1.84 1.59 -2.56
CA LEU A 78 1.93 1.27 -3.99
C LEU A 78 3.34 0.84 -4.40
N ILE A 79 4.36 1.57 -3.95
CA ILE A 79 5.76 1.21 -4.24
C ILE A 79 6.06 -0.18 -3.70
N HIS A 80 5.64 -0.47 -2.48
CA HIS A 80 5.91 -1.75 -1.83
C HIS A 80 5.13 -2.91 -2.46
N ASP A 81 3.84 -2.72 -2.71
CA ASP A 81 2.95 -3.81 -3.10
C ASP A 81 2.92 -4.07 -4.62
N ILE A 82 3.27 -3.08 -5.41
CA ILE A 82 3.15 -3.15 -6.87
C ILE A 82 4.47 -2.84 -7.57
N ILE A 83 5.09 -1.67 -7.31
CA ILE A 83 6.23 -1.22 -8.10
C ILE A 83 7.47 -2.09 -7.85
N LYS A 84 7.84 -2.33 -6.60
CA LYS A 84 9.00 -3.16 -6.26
C LYS A 84 8.87 -4.59 -6.78
N PRO A 85 7.76 -5.32 -6.53
CA PRO A 85 7.59 -6.66 -7.08
C PRO A 85 7.55 -6.69 -8.61
N LEU A 86 6.96 -5.66 -9.25
CA LEU A 86 6.94 -5.54 -10.70
C LEU A 86 8.35 -5.40 -11.28
N ASN A 87 9.19 -4.56 -10.68
CA ASN A 87 10.60 -4.39 -11.11
C ASN A 87 11.39 -5.69 -10.93
N GLN A 88 11.21 -6.38 -9.81
CA GLN A 88 11.86 -7.69 -9.57
C GLN A 88 11.42 -8.74 -10.59
N LEU A 89 10.13 -8.80 -10.92
CA LEU A 89 9.62 -9.65 -11.98
C LEU A 89 10.23 -9.27 -13.33
N SER A 90 10.21 -8.00 -13.70
CA SER A 90 10.79 -7.50 -14.95
C SER A 90 12.25 -7.90 -15.11
N ASP A 91 13.06 -7.82 -14.05
CA ASP A 91 14.46 -8.22 -14.09
C ASP A 91 14.65 -9.74 -14.25
N LEU A 92 13.78 -10.53 -13.63
CA LEU A 92 13.74 -11.98 -13.86
C LEU A 92 13.33 -12.32 -15.30
N TYR A 93 12.34 -11.61 -15.84
CA TYR A 93 11.81 -11.84 -17.19
C TYR A 93 12.78 -11.42 -18.31
N LYS A 94 13.63 -10.41 -18.09
CA LYS A 94 14.68 -10.03 -19.06
C LYS A 94 15.64 -11.19 -19.39
N ASN A 95 15.78 -12.13 -18.46
CA ASN A 95 16.65 -13.31 -18.60
C ASN A 95 15.90 -14.57 -19.06
N MET A 96 14.58 -14.52 -19.16
CA MET A 96 13.71 -15.63 -19.53
C MET A 96 12.75 -15.13 -20.59
N ASP A 97 12.80 -15.64 -21.81
CA ASP A 97 11.94 -15.23 -22.94
C ASP A 97 10.46 -15.52 -22.67
N LEU A 98 9.87 -14.80 -21.70
CA LEU A 98 8.49 -14.96 -21.23
C LEU A 98 7.57 -13.87 -21.80
N PRO A 99 6.32 -14.20 -22.11
CA PRO A 99 5.38 -13.23 -22.68
C PRO A 99 5.11 -12.06 -21.71
N SER A 100 5.22 -10.83 -22.21
CA SER A 100 4.91 -9.61 -21.45
C SER A 100 3.47 -9.60 -20.86
N THR A 101 2.57 -10.39 -21.43
CA THR A 101 1.20 -10.59 -20.91
C THR A 101 1.17 -11.15 -19.50
N MET A 102 2.13 -11.98 -19.12
CA MET A 102 2.19 -12.55 -17.77
C MET A 102 2.48 -11.48 -16.72
N VAL A 103 3.31 -10.48 -17.05
CA VAL A 103 3.60 -9.34 -16.16
C VAL A 103 2.36 -8.48 -15.98
N LEU A 104 1.63 -8.21 -17.07
CA LEU A 104 0.38 -7.45 -17.03
C LEU A 104 -0.71 -8.18 -16.24
N ASP A 105 -0.85 -9.49 -16.42
CA ASP A 105 -1.78 -10.32 -15.66
C ASP A 105 -1.47 -10.28 -14.16
N TRP A 106 -0.20 -10.43 -13.80
CA TRP A 106 0.22 -10.33 -12.40
C TRP A 106 -0.13 -8.97 -11.80
N GLN A 107 0.19 -7.88 -12.52
CA GLN A 107 -0.09 -6.51 -12.09
C GLN A 107 -1.60 -6.29 -11.90
N TYR A 108 -2.41 -6.73 -12.86
CA TYR A 108 -3.87 -6.68 -12.76
C TYR A 108 -4.38 -7.41 -11.52
N GLN A 109 -3.87 -8.62 -11.25
CA GLN A 109 -4.27 -9.40 -10.09
C GLN A 109 -3.93 -8.69 -8.77
N GLN A 110 -2.79 -8.00 -8.67
CA GLN A 110 -2.43 -7.24 -7.47
C GLN A 110 -3.40 -6.06 -7.24
N PHE A 111 -3.71 -5.29 -8.28
CA PHE A 111 -4.71 -4.23 -8.20
C PHE A 111 -6.11 -4.77 -7.88
N TYR A 112 -6.50 -5.86 -8.50
CA TYR A 112 -7.82 -6.46 -8.28
C TYR A 112 -8.01 -6.98 -6.85
N LYS A 113 -6.99 -7.58 -6.26
CA LYS A 113 -7.01 -8.01 -4.85
C LYS A 113 -7.30 -6.86 -3.89
N ASN A 114 -6.69 -5.71 -4.13
CA ASN A 114 -6.77 -4.53 -3.29
C ASN A 114 -7.71 -3.45 -3.86
N ARG A 115 -8.59 -3.80 -4.82
CA ARG A 115 -9.42 -2.84 -5.57
C ARG A 115 -10.22 -1.88 -4.69
N LYS A 116 -10.82 -2.38 -3.60
CA LYS A 116 -11.61 -1.55 -2.67
C LYS A 116 -10.79 -0.44 -2.02
N PHE A 117 -9.54 -0.74 -1.66
CA PHE A 117 -8.63 0.26 -1.12
C PHE A 117 -8.27 1.28 -2.20
N TYR A 118 -7.85 0.83 -3.38
CA TYR A 118 -7.45 1.72 -4.47
C TYR A 118 -8.61 2.58 -4.98
N GLU A 119 -9.82 2.05 -5.06
CA GLU A 119 -11.03 2.83 -5.38
C GLU A 119 -11.22 4.00 -4.41
N ARG A 120 -11.03 3.77 -3.12
CA ARG A 120 -11.23 4.79 -2.09
C ARG A 120 -10.16 5.89 -2.12
N VAL A 121 -8.91 5.53 -2.37
CA VAL A 121 -7.80 6.50 -2.44
C VAL A 121 -7.69 7.18 -3.82
N SER A 122 -8.18 6.57 -4.89
CA SER A 122 -8.16 7.12 -6.26
C SER A 122 -9.11 8.29 -6.47
N THR A 123 -10.09 8.46 -5.59
CA THR A 123 -11.02 9.62 -5.64
C THR A 123 -10.32 10.95 -5.36
N PHE A 124 -9.06 10.92 -4.94
CA PHE A 124 -8.24 12.11 -4.75
C PHE A 124 -7.77 12.66 -6.11
N THR A 125 -8.23 13.85 -6.45
CA THR A 125 -7.80 14.62 -7.62
C THR A 125 -6.94 15.80 -7.17
N GLY A 126 -5.76 15.99 -7.77
CA GLY A 126 -4.85 17.08 -7.44
C GLY A 126 -3.40 16.72 -7.72
N GLN A 127 -2.47 17.61 -7.39
CA GLN A 127 -1.03 17.51 -7.67
C GLN A 127 -0.33 16.25 -7.09
N ASN A 128 -0.97 15.49 -6.23
CA ASN A 128 -0.47 14.22 -5.68
C ASN A 128 -1.50 13.12 -5.88
N SER A 129 -2.22 13.15 -7.01
CA SER A 129 -3.24 12.15 -7.29
C SER A 129 -2.62 10.77 -7.54
N PHE A 130 -3.38 9.74 -7.24
CA PHE A 130 -3.05 8.37 -7.57
C PHE A 130 -2.66 8.21 -9.06
N TYR A 131 -3.36 8.91 -9.95
CA TYR A 131 -3.07 8.92 -11.38
C TYR A 131 -1.69 9.50 -11.69
N GLU A 132 -1.34 10.66 -11.13
CA GLU A 132 -0.01 11.26 -11.33
C GLU A 132 1.10 10.38 -10.80
N PHE A 133 0.88 9.74 -9.65
CA PHE A 133 1.82 8.78 -9.11
C PHE A 133 2.06 7.61 -10.06
N ILE A 134 1.00 6.98 -10.57
CA ILE A 134 1.10 5.88 -11.54
C ILE A 134 1.85 6.33 -12.79
N MET A 135 1.49 7.50 -13.35
CA MET A 135 2.15 8.03 -14.55
C MET A 135 3.64 8.29 -14.33
N LYS A 136 4.02 8.81 -13.17
CA LYS A 136 5.42 9.07 -12.81
C LYS A 136 6.27 7.81 -12.72
N HIS A 137 5.67 6.67 -12.32
CA HIS A 137 6.40 5.41 -12.11
C HIS A 137 6.21 4.40 -13.24
N SER A 138 5.45 4.74 -14.27
CA SER A 138 5.20 3.89 -15.45
C SER A 138 6.17 4.17 -16.62
N THR A 139 7.08 5.12 -16.44
CA THR A 139 8.12 5.47 -17.43
C THR A 139 9.43 4.86 -17.01
#